data_569232016f8f258a76ca38c2da078521
#
_entry.id   569232016f8f258a76ca38c2da078521
#
_cell.length_a   1.000
_cell.length_b   1.000
_cell.length_c   1.000
_cell.angle_alpha   90.00
_cell.angle_beta   90.00
_cell.angle_gamma   90.00
#
_symmetry.space_group_name_H-M   'P 1'
#
loop_
_entity.id
_entity.type
_entity.pdbx_description
1 polymer ?
#
loop_
_entity_poly.entity_id
_entity_poly.type
_entity_poly.pdbx_seq_one_letter_code
_entity_poly.pdbx_strand_id
1 'polypeptide(L)'
;DRSPSRGLGDVYKRQILDDEIPEVYSIEDHRLDEDTVSYLQGKYPHIETDIIENFPFETPRVGQLDIIQDINDAIRQGYKYIILEAGTGTGKSAIATTLAKMYGSAYILTMTKQLQAQYADEFDFPLVKGRQNFACLNDNLESTCDMGTCKTTPTSSNFFCPYGVAKNPTLDAELAFEDSYGGTVFYQSGQHCHYWNQKANAVNSPITLMNYDYGILELNYVKHFGTRSLLILDEAHNIENKLMKTMEVNLFNYRLEKDINKVISKETLKDGELKDWIMEIAAITESYEDIDIKDISKNKADRVRSTIGRLKSLKNNLEKEPKNWVIDADDTGVTFKPLKVHHYAANNLLKYGDVVIFMSATILSHKMFSKWLGLNPNEVYHIKVDSPFSKEKRPIILDLAGKMSANRIKDTAPKTIPILQKILEKHK
;
A
#
# COMPACT_ATOMS: atom_id res chain seq x y z
N ASP A 1 -9.43 31.07 -19.80
CA ASP A 1 -8.25 30.44 -20.39
C ASP A 1 -6.99 30.74 -19.58
N ARG A 2 -6.83 30.15 -18.43
CA ARG A 2 -5.58 30.14 -17.66
C ARG A 2 -5.51 28.85 -16.88
N SER A 3 -4.68 27.91 -17.37
CA SER A 3 -4.44 26.65 -16.68
C SER A 3 -3.59 26.85 -15.43
N PRO A 4 -3.95 26.23 -14.28
CA PRO A 4 -3.21 26.34 -13.02
C PRO A 4 -1.96 25.44 -12.93
N SER A 5 -1.43 24.94 -14.03
CA SER A 5 -0.42 23.87 -14.04
C SER A 5 1.04 24.33 -13.87
N ARG A 6 1.35 25.63 -13.83
CA ARG A 6 2.75 26.11 -13.71
C ARG A 6 3.29 26.20 -12.28
N GLY A 7 2.43 26.29 -11.27
CA GLY A 7 2.88 26.42 -9.87
C GLY A 7 3.22 25.12 -9.15
N LEU A 8 2.57 24.00 -9.51
CA LEU A 8 2.79 22.70 -8.87
C LEU A 8 4.11 22.04 -9.33
N GLY A 9 4.53 22.27 -10.56
CA GLY A 9 5.79 21.75 -11.10
C GLY A 9 7.03 22.32 -10.41
N ASP A 10 7.01 23.59 -10.03
CA ASP A 10 8.14 24.26 -9.39
C ASP A 10 8.27 23.93 -7.90
N VAL A 11 7.16 23.71 -7.20
CA VAL A 11 7.15 23.21 -5.82
C VAL A 11 7.63 21.75 -5.76
N TYR A 12 7.21 20.93 -6.72
CA TYR A 12 7.67 19.54 -6.84
C TYR A 12 9.17 19.45 -7.21
N LYS A 13 9.65 20.32 -8.10
CA LYS A 13 11.08 20.41 -8.46
C LYS A 13 11.95 20.83 -7.27
N ARG A 14 11.50 21.75 -6.42
CA ARG A 14 12.21 22.15 -5.19
C ARG A 14 12.25 21.03 -4.15
N GLN A 15 11.16 20.33 -3.89
CA GLN A 15 11.14 19.19 -2.95
C GLN A 15 12.07 18.04 -3.38
N ILE A 16 12.27 17.83 -4.69
CA ILE A 16 13.13 16.75 -5.23
C ILE A 16 14.62 17.13 -5.15
N LEU A 17 14.97 18.42 -5.10
CA LEU A 17 16.36 18.89 -5.09
C LEU A 17 16.91 19.06 -3.68
N ASP A 18 16.04 19.20 -2.67
CA ASP A 18 16.42 19.41 -1.26
C ASP A 18 16.32 18.11 -0.42
N ASP A 19 15.83 16.99 -0.99
CA ASP A 19 15.86 15.70 -0.29
C ASP A 19 17.30 15.18 -0.25
N GLU A 20 18.03 15.50 0.81
CA GLU A 20 19.22 14.74 1.20
C GLU A 20 18.86 13.26 1.23
N ILE A 21 19.76 12.43 0.69
CA ILE A 21 19.58 10.97 0.66
C ILE A 21 19.52 10.52 2.11
N PRO A 22 18.37 10.03 2.62
CA PRO A 22 18.30 9.59 4.00
C PRO A 22 19.32 8.45 4.20
N GLU A 23 20.08 8.52 5.26
CA GLU A 23 20.91 7.40 5.71
C GLU A 23 20.03 6.17 5.98
N VAL A 24 20.62 4.98 5.95
CA VAL A 24 19.89 3.75 6.28
C VAL A 24 19.37 3.87 7.71
N TYR A 25 18.06 3.70 7.90
CA TYR A 25 17.42 3.85 9.18
C TYR A 25 18.02 2.90 10.23
N SER A 26 18.47 3.44 11.35
CA SER A 26 18.90 2.69 12.54
C SER A 26 17.87 2.82 13.66
N ILE A 27 17.46 1.70 14.22
CA ILE A 27 16.55 1.68 15.36
C ILE A 27 17.19 2.33 16.59
N GLU A 28 18.51 2.15 16.78
CA GLU A 28 19.26 2.63 17.94
C GLU A 28 19.32 4.16 17.99
N ASP A 29 19.45 4.81 16.82
CA ASP A 29 19.54 6.27 16.73
C ASP A 29 18.21 6.97 17.10
N HIS A 30 17.12 6.22 17.21
CA HIS A 30 15.77 6.74 17.47
C HIS A 30 15.16 6.23 18.79
N ARG A 31 16.01 5.79 19.74
CA ARG A 31 15.59 5.42 21.09
C ARG A 31 15.51 6.64 22.01
N LEU A 32 14.68 6.53 23.04
CA LEU A 32 14.66 7.50 24.14
C LEU A 32 15.98 7.47 24.92
N ASP A 33 16.37 8.61 25.47
CA ASP A 33 17.52 8.69 26.37
C ASP A 33 17.27 7.97 27.69
N GLU A 34 18.36 7.60 28.39
CA GLU A 34 18.32 6.82 29.63
C GLU A 34 17.54 7.49 30.76
N ASP A 35 17.58 8.81 30.86
CA ASP A 35 16.87 9.57 31.91
C ASP A 35 15.36 9.50 31.69
N THR A 36 14.92 9.69 30.44
CA THR A 36 13.51 9.57 30.02
C THR A 36 13.00 8.14 30.23
N VAL A 37 13.78 7.13 29.86
CA VAL A 37 13.45 5.70 30.09
C VAL A 37 13.28 5.44 31.57
N SER A 38 14.22 5.86 32.41
CA SER A 38 14.17 5.68 33.86
C SER A 38 12.95 6.37 34.48
N TYR A 39 12.64 7.58 34.05
CA TYR A 39 11.45 8.30 34.49
C TYR A 39 10.16 7.56 34.13
N LEU A 40 10.02 7.13 32.88
CA LEU A 40 8.83 6.40 32.42
C LEU A 40 8.71 5.03 33.11
N GLN A 41 9.82 4.31 33.32
CA GLN A 41 9.83 3.05 34.06
C GLN A 41 9.35 3.21 35.50
N GLY A 42 9.76 4.27 36.18
CA GLY A 42 9.28 4.61 37.51
C GLY A 42 7.77 4.92 37.54
N LYS A 43 7.25 5.56 36.50
CA LYS A 43 5.83 5.92 36.35
C LYS A 43 4.95 4.74 35.95
N TYR A 44 5.47 3.82 35.13
CA TYR A 44 4.77 2.66 34.59
C TYR A 44 5.52 1.36 34.89
N PRO A 45 5.64 0.97 36.21
CA PRO A 45 6.49 -0.15 36.62
C PRO A 45 5.99 -1.53 36.13
N HIS A 46 4.77 -1.62 35.65
CA HIS A 46 4.18 -2.83 35.07
C HIS A 46 4.45 -3.01 33.58
N ILE A 47 5.04 -2.00 32.91
CA ILE A 47 5.40 -2.04 31.50
C ILE A 47 6.83 -2.53 31.35
N GLU A 48 7.07 -3.42 30.40
CA GLU A 48 8.42 -3.90 30.10
C GLU A 48 9.33 -2.77 29.63
N THR A 49 10.59 -2.80 30.07
CA THR A 49 11.59 -1.77 29.75
C THR A 49 11.80 -1.63 28.24
N ASP A 50 11.83 -2.74 27.51
CA ASP A 50 11.98 -2.76 26.06
C ASP A 50 10.86 -1.99 25.32
N ILE A 51 9.63 -2.01 25.85
CA ILE A 51 8.52 -1.20 25.33
C ILE A 51 8.82 0.29 25.50
N ILE A 52 9.30 0.67 26.68
CA ILE A 52 9.59 2.06 27.01
C ILE A 52 10.76 2.59 26.17
N GLU A 53 11.84 1.83 26.05
CA GLU A 53 13.03 2.19 25.25
C GLU A 53 12.71 2.41 23.78
N ASN A 54 11.79 1.65 23.22
CA ASN A 54 11.39 1.75 21.81
C ASN A 54 10.18 2.67 21.58
N PHE A 55 9.60 3.25 22.65
CA PHE A 55 8.49 4.18 22.50
C PHE A 55 8.98 5.53 21.93
N PRO A 56 8.30 6.12 20.94
CA PRO A 56 8.86 7.25 20.20
C PRO A 56 8.69 8.62 20.87
N PHE A 57 8.00 8.72 22.02
CA PHE A 57 7.68 9.99 22.65
C PHE A 57 7.95 9.98 24.16
N GLU A 58 8.42 11.11 24.69
CA GLU A 58 8.63 11.29 26.13
C GLU A 58 7.33 11.20 26.96
N THR A 59 6.19 11.46 26.34
CA THR A 59 4.88 11.49 27.02
C THR A 59 3.89 10.54 26.34
N PRO A 60 3.72 9.30 26.87
CA PRO A 60 2.69 8.39 26.39
C PRO A 60 1.27 8.92 26.67
N ARG A 61 0.35 8.63 25.76
CA ARG A 61 -1.09 8.85 26.00
C ARG A 61 -1.62 7.79 26.97
N VAL A 62 -2.72 8.13 27.65
CA VAL A 62 -3.37 7.20 28.61
C VAL A 62 -3.69 5.87 27.95
N GLY A 63 -3.25 4.76 28.55
CA GLY A 63 -3.47 3.39 28.09
C GLY A 63 -2.62 2.96 26.88
N GLN A 64 -1.76 3.82 26.34
CA GLN A 64 -1.01 3.54 25.13
C GLN A 64 0.06 2.47 25.34
N LEU A 65 0.81 2.56 26.44
CA LEU A 65 1.80 1.56 26.81
C LEU A 65 1.14 0.23 27.19
N ASP A 66 0.00 0.27 27.88
CA ASP A 66 -0.77 -0.93 28.23
C ASP A 66 -1.25 -1.70 26.99
N ILE A 67 -1.67 -1.00 25.94
CA ILE A 67 -2.05 -1.62 24.65
C ILE A 67 -0.83 -2.30 24.02
N ILE A 68 0.34 -1.67 24.06
CA ILE A 68 1.57 -2.26 23.49
C ILE A 68 1.97 -3.50 24.28
N GLN A 69 1.89 -3.45 25.61
CA GLN A 69 2.17 -4.61 26.49
C GLN A 69 1.20 -5.76 26.18
N ASP A 70 -0.11 -5.49 26.07
CA ASP A 70 -1.13 -6.50 25.77
C ASP A 70 -0.90 -7.15 24.38
N ILE A 71 -0.52 -6.36 23.37
CA ILE A 71 -0.13 -6.89 22.05
C ILE A 71 1.12 -7.76 22.16
N ASN A 72 2.15 -7.31 22.86
CA ASN A 72 3.41 -8.05 23.06
C ASN A 72 3.17 -9.38 23.77
N ASP A 73 2.36 -9.39 24.81
CA ASP A 73 1.97 -10.60 25.55
C ASP A 73 1.19 -11.58 24.67
N ALA A 74 0.26 -11.08 23.83
CA ALA A 74 -0.48 -11.91 22.90
C ALA A 74 0.46 -12.57 21.87
N ILE A 75 1.43 -11.83 21.32
CA ILE A 75 2.42 -12.37 20.39
C ILE A 75 3.25 -13.47 21.07
N ARG A 76 3.71 -13.27 22.31
CA ARG A 76 4.45 -14.28 23.10
C ARG A 76 3.63 -15.51 23.42
N GLN A 77 2.32 -15.38 23.56
CA GLN A 77 1.37 -16.50 23.71
C GLN A 77 1.15 -17.29 22.42
N GLY A 78 1.70 -16.83 21.29
CA GLY A 78 1.64 -17.52 19.99
C GLY A 78 0.48 -17.09 19.09
N TYR A 79 -0.22 -16.00 19.40
CA TYR A 79 -1.21 -15.45 18.48
C TYR A 79 -0.52 -14.86 17.26
N LYS A 80 -0.96 -15.30 16.09
CA LYS A 80 -0.41 -14.85 14.80
C LYS A 80 -1.08 -13.58 14.27
N TYR A 81 -2.33 -13.37 14.60
CA TYR A 81 -3.15 -12.28 14.09
C TYR A 81 -3.67 -11.43 15.24
N ILE A 82 -3.21 -10.19 15.31
CA ILE A 82 -3.64 -9.23 16.34
C ILE A 82 -4.57 -8.21 15.68
N ILE A 83 -5.78 -8.06 16.18
CA ILE A 83 -6.74 -7.08 15.71
C ILE A 83 -6.89 -6.00 16.78
N LEU A 84 -6.39 -4.80 16.50
CA LEU A 84 -6.51 -3.62 17.35
C LEU A 84 -7.61 -2.70 16.81
N GLU A 85 -8.76 -2.68 17.48
CA GLU A 85 -9.80 -1.68 17.27
C GLU A 85 -9.61 -0.54 18.30
N ALA A 86 -8.96 0.54 17.87
CA ALA A 86 -8.63 1.68 18.71
C ALA A 86 -9.07 3.00 18.06
N GLY A 87 -9.89 3.76 18.76
CA GLY A 87 -10.47 5.01 18.24
C GLY A 87 -9.43 6.04 17.80
N THR A 88 -9.86 7.04 17.03
CA THR A 88 -9.00 8.16 16.66
C THR A 88 -8.47 8.86 17.93
N GLY A 89 -7.21 9.26 17.93
CA GLY A 89 -6.56 9.92 19.06
C GLY A 89 -5.88 8.98 20.04
N THR A 90 -6.00 7.65 19.90
CA THR A 90 -5.29 6.67 20.76
C THR A 90 -3.79 6.59 20.46
N GLY A 91 -3.32 7.16 19.35
CA GLY A 91 -1.92 7.11 18.95
C GLY A 91 -1.49 5.78 18.35
N LYS A 92 -2.33 5.20 17.47
CA LYS A 92 -2.02 3.95 16.75
C LYS A 92 -0.66 3.95 16.06
N SER A 93 -0.24 5.08 15.50
CA SER A 93 1.06 5.21 14.84
C SER A 93 2.22 4.97 15.81
N ALA A 94 2.17 5.53 17.03
CA ALA A 94 3.19 5.27 18.04
C ALA A 94 3.19 3.81 18.50
N ILE A 95 2.02 3.19 18.63
CA ILE A 95 1.90 1.75 18.94
C ILE A 95 2.59 0.92 17.84
N ALA A 96 2.27 1.21 16.58
CA ALA A 96 2.89 0.53 15.43
C ALA A 96 4.40 0.71 15.40
N THR A 97 4.87 1.95 15.63
CA THR A 97 6.29 2.30 15.66
C THR A 97 7.04 1.54 16.76
N THR A 98 6.50 1.54 17.98
CA THR A 98 7.12 0.83 19.10
C THR A 98 7.26 -0.67 18.80
N LEU A 99 6.17 -1.30 18.37
CA LEU A 99 6.20 -2.72 18.03
C LEU A 99 7.17 -3.03 16.88
N ALA A 100 7.20 -2.17 15.83
CA ALA A 100 8.12 -2.34 14.73
C ALA A 100 9.59 -2.27 15.17
N LYS A 101 9.94 -1.32 16.08
CA LYS A 101 11.28 -1.17 16.66
C LYS A 101 11.65 -2.36 17.54
N MET A 102 10.77 -2.77 18.46
CA MET A 102 10.99 -3.92 19.36
C MET A 102 11.28 -5.22 18.62
N TYR A 103 10.53 -5.50 17.55
CA TYR A 103 10.72 -6.73 16.77
C TYR A 103 11.81 -6.61 15.69
N GLY A 104 12.36 -5.43 15.47
CA GLY A 104 13.53 -5.18 14.63
C GLY A 104 13.37 -5.53 13.16
N SER A 105 12.18 -5.93 12.70
CA SER A 105 11.90 -6.27 11.30
C SER A 105 10.42 -6.13 11.01
N ALA A 106 10.01 -5.07 10.29
CA ALA A 106 8.60 -4.78 10.07
C ALA A 106 8.29 -4.14 8.71
N TYR A 107 7.11 -4.47 8.19
CA TYR A 107 6.41 -3.66 7.18
C TYR A 107 5.25 -2.93 7.85
N ILE A 108 5.11 -1.63 7.56
CA ILE A 108 3.93 -0.84 7.91
C ILE A 108 3.25 -0.44 6.62
N LEU A 109 2.04 -0.97 6.38
CA LEU A 109 1.25 -0.65 5.20
C LEU A 109 0.13 0.32 5.55
N THR A 110 0.04 1.43 4.80
CA THR A 110 -0.97 2.47 4.99
C THR A 110 -1.88 2.58 3.78
N MET A 111 -3.09 3.14 3.98
CA MET A 111 -4.06 3.31 2.89
C MET A 111 -3.70 4.43 1.93
N THR A 112 -3.12 5.50 2.41
CA THR A 112 -2.88 6.73 1.64
C THR A 112 -1.44 7.18 1.69
N LYS A 113 -1.03 7.92 0.64
CA LYS A 113 0.29 8.56 0.61
C LYS A 113 0.48 9.60 1.72
N GLN A 114 -0.61 10.23 2.17
CA GLN A 114 -0.57 11.21 3.27
C GLN A 114 -0.22 10.55 4.60
N LEU A 115 -0.88 9.43 4.94
CA LEU A 115 -0.53 8.63 6.13
C LEU A 115 0.90 8.10 6.04
N GLN A 116 1.32 7.66 4.87
CA GLN A 116 2.69 7.21 4.64
C GLN A 116 3.70 8.36 4.88
N ALA A 117 3.43 9.56 4.38
CA ALA A 117 4.27 10.73 4.62
C ALA A 117 4.27 11.12 6.12
N GLN A 118 3.12 11.08 6.79
CA GLN A 118 3.04 11.35 8.23
C GLN A 118 3.92 10.40 9.05
N TYR A 119 3.91 9.09 8.76
CA TYR A 119 4.80 8.14 9.44
C TYR A 119 6.28 8.44 9.17
N ALA A 120 6.62 8.78 7.92
CA ALA A 120 8.00 9.09 7.55
C ALA A 120 8.48 10.36 8.24
N ASP A 121 7.67 11.43 8.23
CA ASP A 121 8.00 12.72 8.83
C ASP A 121 8.06 12.66 10.37
N GLU A 122 7.21 11.82 11.01
CA GLU A 122 7.10 11.73 12.48
C GLU A 122 8.11 10.74 13.08
N PHE A 123 8.49 9.67 12.34
CA PHE A 123 9.30 8.57 12.86
C PHE A 123 10.53 8.26 12.01
N ASP A 124 10.79 9.04 10.97
CA ASP A 124 11.94 8.92 10.06
C ASP A 124 12.07 7.55 9.37
N PHE A 125 10.96 6.82 9.21
CA PHE A 125 10.98 5.53 8.56
C PHE A 125 11.16 5.66 7.04
N PRO A 126 12.05 4.85 6.43
CA PRO A 126 12.18 4.81 4.98
C PRO A 126 10.87 4.34 4.35
N LEU A 127 10.40 5.16 3.41
CA LEU A 127 9.17 4.90 2.69
C LEU A 127 9.44 4.54 1.23
N VAL A 128 8.57 3.75 0.61
CA VAL A 128 8.66 3.40 -0.81
C VAL A 128 7.46 3.90 -1.57
N LYS A 129 7.73 4.68 -2.62
CA LYS A 129 6.73 5.19 -3.56
C LYS A 129 6.97 4.61 -4.96
N GLY A 130 5.91 4.51 -5.74
CA GLY A 130 6.00 4.10 -7.15
C GLY A 130 6.75 5.12 -8.01
N ARG A 131 7.29 4.68 -9.14
CA ARG A 131 8.12 5.48 -10.07
C ARG A 131 7.50 6.80 -10.51
N GLN A 132 6.20 6.87 -10.63
CA GLN A 132 5.46 8.09 -11.00
C GLN A 132 5.63 9.26 -10.02
N ASN A 133 6.21 9.02 -8.83
CA ASN A 133 6.43 10.05 -7.81
C ASN A 133 7.82 10.68 -7.91
N PHE A 134 8.64 10.27 -8.86
CA PHE A 134 10.01 10.75 -9.03
C PHE A 134 10.22 11.31 -10.43
N ALA A 135 10.97 12.40 -10.54
CA ALA A 135 11.44 12.90 -11.81
C ALA A 135 12.59 12.03 -12.34
N CYS A 136 12.70 11.92 -13.66
CA CYS A 136 13.72 11.13 -14.33
C CYS A 136 15.02 11.94 -14.52
N LEU A 137 16.12 11.54 -13.87
CA LEU A 137 17.42 12.19 -14.05
C LEU A 137 17.94 12.09 -15.49
N ASN A 138 17.68 10.95 -16.14
CA ASN A 138 18.14 10.74 -17.51
C ASN A 138 17.45 11.65 -18.55
N ASP A 139 16.26 12.15 -18.21
CA ASP A 139 15.46 13.03 -19.06
C ASP A 139 15.48 14.48 -18.51
N ASN A 140 16.56 14.88 -17.83
CA ASN A 140 16.75 16.22 -17.25
C ASN A 140 15.56 16.68 -16.36
N LEU A 141 14.93 15.75 -15.65
CA LEU A 141 13.77 15.98 -14.78
C LEU A 141 12.48 16.44 -15.53
N GLU A 142 12.43 16.29 -16.85
CA GLU A 142 11.27 16.70 -17.66
C GLU A 142 10.16 15.65 -17.63
N SER A 143 10.50 14.37 -17.45
CA SER A 143 9.55 13.25 -17.35
C SER A 143 9.54 12.63 -15.96
N THR A 144 8.48 11.88 -15.65
CA THR A 144 8.46 11.02 -14.45
C THR A 144 9.23 9.71 -14.68
N CYS A 145 9.76 9.09 -13.64
CA CYS A 145 10.60 7.89 -13.74
C CYS A 145 9.87 6.69 -14.39
N ASP A 146 8.55 6.61 -14.30
CA ASP A 146 7.76 5.58 -15.00
C ASP A 146 7.62 5.85 -16.51
N MET A 147 7.79 7.09 -16.94
CA MET A 147 7.80 7.52 -18.34
C MET A 147 9.20 7.83 -18.85
N GLY A 148 10.22 7.63 -18.04
CA GLY A 148 11.62 7.89 -18.39
C GLY A 148 12.14 6.96 -19.49
N THR A 149 13.25 7.36 -20.14
CA THR A 149 13.87 6.64 -21.25
C THR A 149 14.09 5.15 -20.95
N CYS A 150 14.49 4.80 -19.72
CA CYS A 150 14.68 3.39 -19.31
C CYS A 150 13.40 2.55 -19.36
N LYS A 151 12.22 3.17 -19.43
CA LYS A 151 10.90 2.50 -19.48
C LYS A 151 10.22 2.64 -20.83
N THR A 152 10.56 3.66 -21.60
CA THR A 152 9.95 3.95 -22.92
C THR A 152 10.72 3.34 -24.06
N THR A 153 12.01 2.98 -23.89
CA THR A 153 12.79 2.26 -24.89
C THR A 153 12.27 0.84 -25.14
N PRO A 154 12.41 0.31 -26.37
CA PRO A 154 12.10 -1.09 -26.68
C PRO A 154 12.86 -2.08 -25.78
N THR A 155 12.30 -3.27 -25.58
CA THR A 155 12.95 -4.33 -24.79
C THR A 155 14.20 -4.88 -25.47
N SER A 156 14.26 -4.84 -26.81
CA SER A 156 15.44 -5.18 -27.63
C SER A 156 16.56 -4.15 -27.54
N SER A 157 16.29 -2.95 -26.99
CA SER A 157 17.31 -1.91 -26.88
C SER A 157 18.39 -2.26 -25.86
N ASN A 158 19.65 -2.01 -26.23
CA ASN A 158 20.80 -2.09 -25.33
C ASN A 158 20.93 -0.86 -24.40
N PHE A 159 19.89 -0.05 -24.29
CA PHE A 159 19.91 1.11 -23.42
C PHE A 159 19.96 0.72 -21.95
N PHE A 160 20.99 1.19 -21.27
CA PHE A 160 21.14 1.13 -19.83
C PHE A 160 21.05 2.55 -19.25
N CYS A 161 20.19 2.73 -18.27
CA CYS A 161 20.11 4.00 -17.58
C CYS A 161 21.33 4.19 -16.68
N PRO A 162 22.17 5.20 -16.88
CA PRO A 162 23.39 5.39 -16.09
C PRO A 162 23.09 5.62 -14.60
N TYR A 163 21.92 6.13 -14.27
CA TYR A 163 21.46 6.37 -12.90
C TYR A 163 20.72 5.16 -12.28
N GLY A 164 20.64 4.04 -13.02
CA GLY A 164 19.87 2.87 -12.61
C GLY A 164 20.68 1.87 -11.79
N VAL A 165 20.11 0.68 -11.70
CA VAL A 165 20.74 -0.48 -11.05
C VAL A 165 20.87 -1.65 -12.02
N ALA A 166 21.82 -2.54 -11.78
CA ALA A 166 22.08 -3.76 -12.55
C ALA A 166 22.41 -4.95 -11.65
N LYS A 167 22.18 -6.16 -12.16
CA LYS A 167 22.61 -7.41 -11.49
C LYS A 167 24.06 -7.80 -11.81
N ASN A 168 24.59 -7.36 -12.96
CA ASN A 168 25.97 -7.60 -13.38
C ASN A 168 26.72 -6.27 -13.34
N PRO A 169 27.47 -5.99 -12.28
CA PRO A 169 28.13 -4.71 -12.11
C PRO A 169 29.39 -4.59 -12.99
N THR A 170 29.82 -3.34 -13.20
CA THR A 170 31.20 -3.02 -13.55
C THR A 170 32.12 -3.24 -12.34
N LEU A 171 33.44 -3.32 -12.55
CA LEU A 171 34.42 -3.71 -11.53
C LEU A 171 34.39 -2.92 -10.20
N ASP A 172 33.89 -1.67 -10.20
CA ASP A 172 33.87 -0.78 -9.02
C ASP A 172 32.44 -0.34 -8.66
N ALA A 173 31.43 -1.15 -8.96
CA ALA A 173 30.05 -0.79 -8.72
C ALA A 173 29.67 -0.93 -7.23
N GLU A 174 29.02 0.09 -6.69
CA GLU A 174 28.51 0.11 -5.33
C GLU A 174 27.30 -0.82 -5.18
N LEU A 175 27.24 -1.62 -4.11
CA LEU A 175 26.11 -2.48 -3.80
C LEU A 175 24.90 -1.60 -3.42
N ALA A 176 23.79 -1.77 -4.13
CA ALA A 176 22.54 -1.11 -3.79
C ALA A 176 21.76 -1.90 -2.71
N PHE A 177 21.51 -3.18 -2.97
CA PHE A 177 20.80 -4.08 -2.03
C PHE A 177 20.91 -5.54 -2.45
N GLU A 178 20.53 -6.44 -1.55
CA GLU A 178 20.23 -7.84 -1.85
C GLU A 178 18.72 -8.06 -1.97
N ASP A 179 18.30 -8.76 -3.03
CA ASP A 179 16.88 -9.10 -3.20
C ASP A 179 16.48 -10.31 -2.32
N SER A 180 15.18 -10.57 -2.16
CA SER A 180 14.67 -11.64 -1.30
C SER A 180 15.06 -13.06 -1.72
N TYR A 181 15.75 -13.22 -2.83
CA TYR A 181 16.29 -14.50 -3.33
C TYR A 181 17.81 -14.59 -3.22
N GLY A 182 18.46 -13.63 -2.55
CA GLY A 182 19.92 -13.55 -2.41
C GLY A 182 20.62 -13.03 -3.67
N GLY A 183 19.87 -12.44 -4.61
CA GLY A 183 20.46 -11.77 -5.77
C GLY A 183 20.95 -10.37 -5.42
N THR A 184 22.22 -10.10 -5.72
CA THR A 184 22.82 -8.77 -5.50
C THR A 184 22.46 -7.80 -6.62
N VAL A 185 22.18 -6.56 -6.25
CA VAL A 185 21.83 -5.45 -7.16
C VAL A 185 22.77 -4.29 -6.89
N PHE A 186 23.38 -3.75 -7.94
CA PHE A 186 24.42 -2.74 -7.85
C PHE A 186 23.99 -1.46 -8.56
N TYR A 187 24.45 -0.30 -8.07
CA TYR A 187 24.32 0.96 -8.79
C TYR A 187 25.24 0.98 -10.01
N GLN A 188 24.82 1.67 -11.07
CA GLN A 188 25.62 1.74 -12.31
C GLN A 188 26.58 2.93 -12.35
N SER A 189 26.39 3.92 -11.49
CA SER A 189 27.24 5.10 -11.36
C SER A 189 27.18 5.68 -9.96
N GLY A 190 28.04 6.64 -9.63
CA GLY A 190 28.01 7.34 -8.34
C GLY A 190 26.82 8.32 -8.18
N GLN A 191 26.06 8.61 -9.25
CA GLN A 191 24.82 9.40 -9.15
C GLN A 191 23.63 8.46 -9.33
N HIS A 192 22.79 8.37 -8.31
CA HIS A 192 21.74 7.38 -8.24
C HIS A 192 20.37 7.96 -8.64
N CYS A 193 19.56 7.18 -9.35
CA CYS A 193 18.17 7.49 -9.61
C CYS A 193 17.41 7.56 -8.29
N HIS A 194 16.68 8.65 -8.03
CA HIS A 194 15.92 8.85 -6.78
C HIS A 194 14.97 7.70 -6.44
N TYR A 195 14.31 7.12 -7.45
CA TYR A 195 13.47 5.93 -7.24
C TYR A 195 14.28 4.73 -6.73
N TRP A 196 15.44 4.44 -7.36
CA TRP A 196 16.25 3.30 -6.97
C TRP A 196 16.94 3.51 -5.63
N ASN A 197 17.38 4.74 -5.35
CA ASN A 197 17.97 5.09 -4.07
C ASN A 197 16.97 4.91 -2.91
N GLN A 198 15.75 5.49 -3.03
CA GLN A 198 14.71 5.29 -2.02
C GLN A 198 14.39 3.80 -1.82
N LYS A 199 14.33 3.04 -2.92
CA LYS A 199 14.04 1.61 -2.86
C LYS A 199 15.15 0.82 -2.18
N ALA A 200 16.41 1.12 -2.48
CA ALA A 200 17.57 0.48 -1.87
C ALA A 200 17.60 0.75 -0.35
N ASN A 201 17.40 2.00 0.06
CA ASN A 201 17.32 2.34 1.47
C ASN A 201 16.21 1.56 2.19
N ALA A 202 15.05 1.43 1.58
CA ALA A 202 13.93 0.71 2.16
C ALA A 202 14.14 -0.82 2.20
N VAL A 203 14.83 -1.41 1.22
CA VAL A 203 15.17 -2.84 1.24
C VAL A 203 16.20 -3.13 2.33
N ASN A 204 17.20 -2.26 2.48
CA ASN A 204 18.27 -2.40 3.47
C ASN A 204 17.84 -2.05 4.89
N SER A 205 16.72 -1.35 5.07
CA SER A 205 16.23 -0.95 6.39
C SER A 205 15.41 -2.04 7.07
N PRO A 206 15.50 -2.16 8.40
CA PRO A 206 14.73 -3.15 9.16
C PRO A 206 13.22 -2.85 9.17
N ILE A 207 12.84 -1.57 9.06
CA ILE A 207 11.44 -1.14 9.05
C ILE A 207 11.18 -0.40 7.73
N THR A 208 10.07 -0.71 7.06
CA THR A 208 9.74 -0.10 5.76
C THR A 208 8.28 0.28 5.68
N LEU A 209 8.02 1.51 5.23
CA LEU A 209 6.68 2.03 4.96
C LEU A 209 6.29 1.81 3.50
N MET A 210 5.09 1.27 3.27
CA MET A 210 4.50 1.10 1.94
C MET A 210 3.02 1.51 1.97
N ASN A 211 2.48 1.95 0.84
CA ASN A 211 1.04 1.90 0.70
C ASN A 211 0.61 0.48 0.24
N TYR A 212 -0.66 0.12 0.48
CA TYR A 212 -1.16 -1.22 0.16
C TYR A 212 -0.95 -1.62 -1.30
N ASP A 213 -1.18 -0.70 -2.26
CA ASP A 213 -1.03 -1.01 -3.70
C ASP A 213 0.40 -1.37 -4.04
N TYR A 214 1.35 -0.57 -3.55
CA TYR A 214 2.77 -0.80 -3.76
C TYR A 214 3.22 -2.08 -3.06
N GLY A 215 2.85 -2.28 -1.78
CA GLY A 215 3.21 -3.46 -1.00
C GLY A 215 2.73 -4.75 -1.66
N ILE A 216 1.45 -4.84 -2.04
CA ILE A 216 0.91 -6.03 -2.71
C ILE A 216 1.64 -6.29 -4.04
N LEU A 217 1.90 -5.24 -4.84
CA LEU A 217 2.62 -5.38 -6.10
C LEU A 217 4.07 -5.83 -5.90
N GLU A 218 4.78 -5.16 -5.03
CA GLU A 218 6.21 -5.38 -4.79
C GLU A 218 6.49 -6.76 -4.20
N LEU A 219 5.76 -7.12 -3.14
CA LEU A 219 5.94 -8.38 -2.44
C LEU A 219 5.63 -9.60 -3.33
N ASN A 220 4.64 -9.50 -4.21
CA ASN A 220 4.22 -10.66 -5.00
C ASN A 220 4.88 -10.77 -6.38
N TYR A 221 5.17 -9.64 -7.04
CA TYR A 221 5.58 -9.65 -8.45
C TYR A 221 7.02 -9.20 -8.66
N VAL A 222 7.47 -8.18 -7.95
CA VAL A 222 8.84 -7.66 -8.08
C VAL A 222 9.81 -8.41 -7.17
N LYS A 223 9.37 -8.69 -5.92
CA LYS A 223 10.04 -9.58 -4.96
C LYS A 223 11.45 -9.15 -4.55
N HIS A 224 11.70 -7.86 -4.43
CA HIS A 224 12.93 -7.38 -3.82
C HIS A 224 12.90 -7.47 -2.29
N PHE A 225 11.71 -7.43 -1.70
CA PHE A 225 11.48 -7.54 -0.27
C PHE A 225 11.07 -8.96 0.13
N GLY A 226 11.61 -9.45 1.24
CA GLY A 226 11.30 -10.77 1.81
C GLY A 226 10.19 -10.74 2.85
N THR A 227 10.16 -11.75 3.72
CA THR A 227 9.28 -11.81 4.89
C THR A 227 9.90 -11.02 6.04
N ARG A 228 9.09 -10.44 6.90
CA ARG A 228 9.48 -9.70 8.09
C ARG A 228 8.82 -10.31 9.33
N SER A 229 9.37 -10.03 10.52
CA SER A 229 8.77 -10.46 11.79
C SER A 229 7.36 -9.89 11.97
N LEU A 230 7.14 -8.61 11.61
CA LEU A 230 5.83 -7.97 11.70
C LEU A 230 5.34 -7.48 10.33
N LEU A 231 4.05 -7.68 10.09
CA LEU A 231 3.29 -6.98 9.06
C LEU A 231 2.20 -6.16 9.76
N ILE A 232 2.37 -4.85 9.80
CA ILE A 232 1.43 -3.93 10.42
C ILE A 232 0.57 -3.29 9.34
N LEU A 233 -0.74 -3.46 9.47
CA LEU A 233 -1.72 -3.04 8.48
C LEU A 233 -2.60 -1.94 9.10
N ASP A 234 -2.28 -0.69 8.78
CA ASP A 234 -3.03 0.48 9.27
C ASP A 234 -4.27 0.75 8.41
N GLU A 235 -5.34 1.27 9.02
CA GLU A 235 -6.67 1.42 8.43
C GLU A 235 -7.22 0.10 7.85
N ALA A 236 -7.00 -0.98 8.61
CA ALA A 236 -7.27 -2.37 8.22
C ALA A 236 -8.71 -2.66 7.82
N HIS A 237 -9.68 -1.85 8.23
CA HIS A 237 -11.09 -1.98 7.84
C HIS A 237 -11.32 -1.97 6.31
N ASN A 238 -10.37 -1.44 5.54
CA ASN A 238 -10.45 -1.37 4.08
C ASN A 238 -9.71 -2.50 3.34
N ILE A 239 -9.04 -3.40 4.05
CA ILE A 239 -8.20 -4.45 3.43
C ILE A 239 -8.99 -5.32 2.47
N GLU A 240 -10.17 -5.78 2.86
CA GLU A 240 -11.01 -6.63 2.01
C GLU A 240 -11.30 -5.96 0.67
N ASN A 241 -11.80 -4.72 0.70
CA ASN A 241 -12.07 -3.94 -0.51
C ASN A 241 -10.82 -3.74 -1.37
N LYS A 242 -9.66 -3.56 -0.73
CA LYS A 242 -8.39 -3.38 -1.42
C LYS A 242 -7.96 -4.65 -2.15
N LEU A 243 -8.05 -5.79 -1.49
CA LEU A 243 -7.75 -7.10 -2.08
C LEU A 243 -8.74 -7.44 -3.20
N MET A 244 -10.04 -7.19 -3.01
CA MET A 244 -11.06 -7.37 -4.05
C MET A 244 -10.71 -6.59 -5.31
N LYS A 245 -10.39 -5.29 -5.19
CA LYS A 245 -9.97 -4.45 -6.33
C LYS A 245 -8.68 -4.93 -7.00
N THR A 246 -7.76 -5.50 -6.24
CA THR A 246 -6.52 -6.06 -6.81
C THR A 246 -6.78 -7.32 -7.63
N MET A 247 -7.74 -8.14 -7.20
CA MET A 247 -8.16 -9.35 -7.92
C MET A 247 -9.09 -9.06 -9.10
N GLU A 248 -9.84 -7.97 -9.05
CA GLU A 248 -10.80 -7.57 -10.09
C GLU A 248 -10.13 -7.47 -11.45
N VAL A 249 -10.72 -8.10 -12.47
CA VAL A 249 -10.24 -8.03 -13.86
C VAL A 249 -11.30 -7.38 -14.72
N ASN A 250 -10.90 -6.32 -15.42
CA ASN A 250 -11.74 -5.56 -16.33
C ASN A 250 -11.26 -5.78 -17.77
N LEU A 251 -12.15 -6.25 -18.65
CA LEU A 251 -11.91 -6.45 -20.07
C LEU A 251 -12.87 -5.55 -20.85
N PHE A 252 -12.37 -4.42 -21.30
CA PHE A 252 -13.15 -3.46 -22.12
C PHE A 252 -12.81 -3.58 -23.59
N ASN A 253 -13.82 -3.66 -24.46
CA ASN A 253 -13.67 -3.85 -25.88
C ASN A 253 -12.75 -2.81 -26.52
N TYR A 254 -12.85 -1.53 -26.13
CA TYR A 254 -11.97 -0.47 -26.68
C TYR A 254 -10.48 -0.70 -26.39
N ARG A 255 -10.14 -1.35 -25.26
CA ARG A 255 -8.76 -1.72 -24.92
C ARG A 255 -8.31 -2.96 -25.66
N LEU A 256 -9.15 -3.98 -25.69
CA LEU A 256 -8.86 -5.23 -26.42
C LEU A 256 -8.66 -4.96 -27.91
N GLU A 257 -9.50 -4.12 -28.51
CA GLU A 257 -9.36 -3.70 -29.90
C GLU A 257 -8.03 -2.96 -30.15
N LYS A 258 -7.69 -2.00 -29.27
CA LYS A 258 -6.43 -1.25 -29.36
C LYS A 258 -5.19 -2.11 -29.15
N ASP A 259 -5.22 -3.04 -28.21
CA ASP A 259 -4.04 -3.78 -27.77
C ASP A 259 -3.79 -5.03 -28.62
N ILE A 260 -4.85 -5.76 -29.02
CA ILE A 260 -4.81 -7.06 -29.70
C ILE A 260 -5.77 -7.20 -30.89
N ASN A 261 -6.42 -6.11 -31.31
CA ASN A 261 -7.40 -6.10 -32.39
C ASN A 261 -8.51 -7.16 -32.22
N LYS A 262 -9.01 -7.33 -31.00
CA LYS A 262 -10.12 -8.21 -30.63
C LYS A 262 -11.20 -7.48 -29.87
N VAL A 263 -12.42 -7.99 -29.95
CA VAL A 263 -13.57 -7.56 -29.14
C VAL A 263 -14.31 -8.80 -28.66
N ILE A 264 -14.88 -8.71 -27.47
CA ILE A 264 -15.77 -9.75 -26.94
C ILE A 264 -17.07 -9.68 -27.72
N SER A 265 -17.60 -10.84 -28.14
CA SER A 265 -18.82 -10.90 -28.94
C SER A 265 -20.03 -10.34 -28.19
N LYS A 266 -20.97 -9.73 -28.92
CA LYS A 266 -22.22 -9.24 -28.30
C LYS A 266 -23.05 -10.36 -27.68
N GLU A 267 -22.97 -11.56 -28.26
CA GLU A 267 -23.63 -12.75 -27.74
C GLU A 267 -23.05 -13.17 -26.38
N THR A 268 -21.72 -13.24 -26.26
CA THR A 268 -21.06 -13.53 -24.98
C THR A 268 -21.33 -12.45 -23.92
N LEU A 269 -21.32 -11.17 -24.32
CA LEU A 269 -21.61 -10.08 -23.38
C LEU A 269 -23.05 -10.14 -22.84
N LYS A 270 -24.01 -10.59 -23.65
CA LYS A 270 -25.43 -10.63 -23.29
C LYS A 270 -25.82 -11.90 -22.54
N ASP A 271 -25.44 -13.05 -23.07
CA ASP A 271 -25.98 -14.36 -22.67
C ASP A 271 -24.87 -15.39 -22.35
N GLY A 272 -23.60 -14.96 -22.24
CA GLY A 272 -22.46 -15.86 -22.02
C GLY A 272 -22.54 -16.62 -20.70
N GLU A 273 -22.46 -17.96 -20.78
CA GLU A 273 -22.31 -18.83 -19.62
C GLU A 273 -20.84 -18.89 -19.17
N LEU A 274 -20.60 -19.44 -17.98
CA LEU A 274 -19.25 -19.55 -17.39
C LEU A 274 -18.24 -20.20 -18.36
N LYS A 275 -18.63 -21.24 -19.08
CA LYS A 275 -17.77 -21.93 -20.06
C LYS A 275 -17.37 -21.01 -21.21
N ASP A 276 -18.29 -20.15 -21.68
CA ASP A 276 -18.04 -19.21 -22.76
C ASP A 276 -17.04 -18.14 -22.32
N TRP A 277 -17.18 -17.65 -21.08
CA TRP A 277 -16.21 -16.74 -20.48
C TRP A 277 -14.82 -17.35 -20.31
N ILE A 278 -14.72 -18.62 -19.88
CA ILE A 278 -13.44 -19.33 -19.75
C ILE A 278 -12.75 -19.46 -21.13
N MET A 279 -13.53 -19.76 -22.18
CA MET A 279 -13.01 -19.84 -23.55
C MET A 279 -12.58 -18.46 -24.07
N GLU A 280 -13.39 -17.45 -23.84
CA GLU A 280 -13.07 -16.07 -24.25
C GLU A 280 -11.79 -15.56 -23.57
N ILE A 281 -11.65 -15.76 -22.24
CA ILE A 281 -10.44 -15.40 -21.50
C ILE A 281 -9.21 -16.16 -22.05
N ALA A 282 -9.36 -17.43 -22.42
CA ALA A 282 -8.28 -18.19 -23.02
C ALA A 282 -7.86 -17.61 -24.37
N ALA A 283 -8.81 -17.29 -25.25
CA ALA A 283 -8.56 -16.73 -26.57
C ALA A 283 -7.95 -15.30 -26.48
N ILE A 284 -8.38 -14.48 -25.53
CA ILE A 284 -7.79 -13.17 -25.25
C ILE A 284 -6.36 -13.36 -24.73
N THR A 285 -6.11 -14.32 -23.84
CA THR A 285 -4.78 -14.61 -23.29
C THR A 285 -3.80 -14.98 -24.39
N GLU A 286 -4.18 -15.90 -25.27
CA GLU A 286 -3.39 -16.32 -26.43
C GLU A 286 -3.03 -15.15 -27.33
N SER A 287 -3.98 -14.25 -27.60
CA SER A 287 -3.70 -13.06 -28.41
C SER A 287 -2.73 -12.07 -27.75
N TYR A 288 -2.72 -11.97 -26.42
CA TYR A 288 -1.70 -11.19 -25.73
C TYR A 288 -0.34 -11.91 -25.74
N GLU A 289 -0.29 -13.23 -25.74
CA GLU A 289 0.95 -14.05 -25.83
C GLU A 289 1.59 -13.93 -27.23
N ASP A 290 0.80 -13.73 -28.28
CA ASP A 290 1.26 -13.55 -29.64
C ASP A 290 1.93 -12.18 -29.88
N ILE A 291 1.81 -11.24 -28.94
CA ILE A 291 2.47 -9.93 -29.09
C ILE A 291 3.99 -10.09 -29.01
N ASP A 292 4.71 -9.70 -30.07
CA ASP A 292 6.15 -9.59 -30.01
C ASP A 292 6.55 -8.43 -29.08
N ILE A 293 7.02 -8.80 -27.89
CA ILE A 293 7.41 -7.85 -26.87
C ILE A 293 8.79 -7.20 -27.13
N LYS A 294 9.57 -7.66 -28.12
CA LYS A 294 10.94 -7.17 -28.37
C LYS A 294 10.94 -5.74 -28.89
N ASP A 295 10.00 -5.41 -29.75
CA ASP A 295 9.95 -4.13 -30.43
C ASP A 295 9.04 -3.08 -29.77
N ILE A 296 8.42 -3.44 -28.65
CA ILE A 296 7.61 -2.50 -27.88
C ILE A 296 8.36 -1.96 -26.65
N SER A 297 7.96 -0.80 -26.16
CA SER A 297 8.54 -0.20 -24.97
C SER A 297 8.47 -1.13 -23.75
N LYS A 298 9.46 -1.04 -22.88
CA LYS A 298 9.52 -1.84 -21.63
C LYS A 298 8.24 -1.69 -20.79
N ASN A 299 7.68 -0.47 -20.71
CA ASN A 299 6.40 -0.25 -20.02
C ASN A 299 5.24 -1.03 -20.66
N LYS A 300 5.18 -1.06 -21.99
CA LYS A 300 4.13 -1.80 -22.71
C LYS A 300 4.34 -3.32 -22.55
N ALA A 301 5.57 -3.79 -22.63
CA ALA A 301 5.93 -5.19 -22.41
C ALA A 301 5.57 -5.66 -20.97
N ASP A 302 5.91 -4.84 -19.95
CA ASP A 302 5.55 -5.14 -18.55
C ASP A 302 4.02 -5.21 -18.37
N ARG A 303 3.28 -4.33 -19.04
CA ARG A 303 1.80 -4.36 -19.04
C ARG A 303 1.24 -5.62 -19.70
N VAL A 304 1.77 -6.00 -20.85
CA VAL A 304 1.38 -7.23 -21.55
C VAL A 304 1.61 -8.45 -20.65
N ARG A 305 2.80 -8.61 -20.08
CA ARG A 305 3.12 -9.71 -19.15
C ARG A 305 2.18 -9.74 -17.93
N SER A 306 1.92 -8.58 -17.33
CA SER A 306 0.99 -8.45 -16.20
C SER A 306 -0.44 -8.84 -16.60
N THR A 307 -0.91 -8.43 -17.78
CA THR A 307 -2.23 -8.78 -18.29
C THR A 307 -2.36 -10.30 -18.49
N ILE A 308 -1.38 -10.92 -19.14
CA ILE A 308 -1.33 -12.38 -19.33
C ILE A 308 -1.39 -13.10 -17.96
N GLY A 309 -0.58 -12.68 -17.00
CA GLY A 309 -0.57 -13.27 -15.66
C GLY A 309 -1.92 -13.17 -14.96
N ARG A 310 -2.58 -12.02 -15.04
CA ARG A 310 -3.92 -11.80 -14.47
C ARG A 310 -5.00 -12.63 -15.14
N LEU A 311 -4.98 -12.74 -16.47
CA LEU A 311 -5.93 -13.55 -17.24
C LEU A 311 -5.79 -15.03 -16.93
N LYS A 312 -4.54 -15.55 -16.88
CA LYS A 312 -4.27 -16.94 -16.48
C LYS A 312 -4.75 -17.23 -15.05
N SER A 313 -4.50 -16.30 -14.12
CA SER A 313 -4.97 -16.42 -12.75
C SER A 313 -6.49 -16.39 -12.68
N LEU A 314 -7.14 -15.47 -13.40
CA LEU A 314 -8.60 -15.40 -13.47
C LEU A 314 -9.23 -16.69 -14.01
N LYS A 315 -8.72 -17.19 -15.16
CA LYS A 315 -9.18 -18.46 -15.74
C LYS A 315 -9.11 -19.60 -14.73
N ASN A 316 -7.94 -19.80 -14.10
CA ASN A 316 -7.75 -20.85 -13.10
C ASN A 316 -8.69 -20.70 -11.90
N ASN A 317 -8.95 -19.47 -11.46
CA ASN A 317 -9.86 -19.19 -10.35
C ASN A 317 -11.33 -19.46 -10.72
N LEU A 318 -11.75 -19.11 -11.93
CA LEU A 318 -13.11 -19.40 -12.45
C LEU A 318 -13.33 -20.89 -12.61
N GLU A 319 -12.32 -21.66 -13.03
CA GLU A 319 -12.39 -23.13 -13.14
C GLU A 319 -12.47 -23.82 -11.76
N LYS A 320 -11.72 -23.33 -10.77
CA LYS A 320 -11.66 -23.94 -9.43
C LYS A 320 -12.79 -23.52 -8.50
N GLU A 321 -13.14 -22.25 -8.52
CA GLU A 321 -14.10 -21.65 -7.59
C GLU A 321 -15.10 -20.73 -8.31
N PRO A 322 -15.90 -21.25 -9.27
CA PRO A 322 -16.79 -20.39 -10.08
C PRO A 322 -17.78 -19.59 -9.23
N LYS A 323 -18.26 -20.17 -8.13
CA LYS A 323 -19.23 -19.51 -7.22
C LYS A 323 -18.64 -18.33 -6.44
N ASN A 324 -17.33 -18.15 -6.50
CA ASN A 324 -16.64 -17.05 -5.82
C ASN A 324 -16.54 -15.78 -6.70
N TRP A 325 -17.13 -15.81 -7.90
CA TRP A 325 -16.98 -14.71 -8.85
C TRP A 325 -18.33 -14.18 -9.32
N VAL A 326 -18.43 -12.88 -9.45
CA VAL A 326 -19.50 -12.16 -10.14
C VAL A 326 -18.95 -11.71 -11.49
N ILE A 327 -19.69 -12.03 -12.54
CA ILE A 327 -19.42 -11.61 -13.92
C ILE A 327 -20.43 -10.50 -14.22
N ASP A 328 -19.95 -9.26 -14.38
CA ASP A 328 -20.75 -8.07 -14.62
C ASP A 328 -20.40 -7.55 -16.00
N ALA A 329 -21.24 -7.87 -17.00
CA ALA A 329 -21.04 -7.54 -18.39
C ALA A 329 -22.06 -6.53 -18.90
N ASP A 330 -21.60 -5.62 -19.76
CA ASP A 330 -22.41 -4.64 -20.49
C ASP A 330 -21.93 -4.52 -21.94
N ASP A 331 -22.53 -3.61 -22.72
CA ASP A 331 -22.19 -3.42 -24.14
C ASP A 331 -20.73 -2.98 -24.38
N THR A 332 -20.02 -2.53 -23.34
CA THR A 332 -18.65 -1.99 -23.43
C THR A 332 -17.57 -3.01 -23.03
N GLY A 333 -17.96 -4.05 -22.29
CA GLY A 333 -17.03 -5.07 -21.81
C GLY A 333 -17.54 -5.84 -20.61
N VAL A 334 -16.63 -6.45 -19.85
CA VAL A 334 -16.94 -7.28 -18.69
C VAL A 334 -16.00 -6.98 -17.53
N THR A 335 -16.55 -7.05 -16.33
CA THR A 335 -15.80 -6.99 -15.06
C THR A 335 -16.00 -8.28 -14.27
N PHE A 336 -14.90 -8.94 -13.94
CA PHE A 336 -14.89 -10.10 -13.06
C PHE A 336 -14.52 -9.67 -11.65
N LYS A 337 -15.44 -9.83 -10.68
CA LYS A 337 -15.27 -9.41 -9.27
C LYS A 337 -15.29 -10.62 -8.35
N PRO A 338 -14.30 -10.81 -7.46
CA PRO A 338 -14.36 -11.88 -6.47
C PRO A 338 -15.40 -11.54 -5.38
N LEU A 339 -16.06 -12.54 -4.82
CA LEU A 339 -16.95 -12.40 -3.65
C LEU A 339 -16.19 -12.58 -2.34
N LYS A 340 -15.07 -13.30 -2.34
CA LYS A 340 -14.25 -13.58 -1.16
C LYS A 340 -12.78 -13.44 -1.51
N VAL A 341 -12.01 -12.98 -0.54
CA VAL A 341 -10.57 -12.70 -0.72
C VAL A 341 -9.67 -13.57 0.16
N HIS A 342 -10.22 -14.49 0.94
CA HIS A 342 -9.47 -15.21 1.98
C HIS A 342 -8.22 -15.94 1.45
N HIS A 343 -8.30 -16.73 0.36
CA HIS A 343 -7.12 -17.38 -0.22
C HIS A 343 -6.12 -16.38 -0.79
N TYR A 344 -6.60 -15.30 -1.37
CA TYR A 344 -5.74 -14.25 -1.91
C TYR A 344 -5.05 -13.48 -0.78
N ALA A 345 -5.77 -13.16 0.30
CA ALA A 345 -5.20 -12.49 1.48
C ALA A 345 -4.04 -13.30 2.05
N ALA A 346 -4.25 -14.59 2.35
CA ALA A 346 -3.23 -15.47 2.89
C ALA A 346 -1.99 -15.56 1.99
N ASN A 347 -2.20 -15.76 0.66
CA ASN A 347 -1.12 -16.06 -0.28
C ASN A 347 -0.40 -14.81 -0.81
N ASN A 348 -1.04 -13.63 -0.78
CA ASN A 348 -0.50 -12.44 -1.42
C ASN A 348 -0.26 -11.24 -0.48
N LEU A 349 -0.64 -11.35 0.79
CA LEU A 349 -0.41 -10.29 1.77
C LEU A 349 0.06 -10.84 3.12
N LEU A 350 -0.75 -11.67 3.78
CA LEU A 350 -0.54 -12.03 5.19
C LEU A 350 0.69 -12.91 5.44
N LYS A 351 1.15 -13.64 4.43
CA LYS A 351 2.36 -14.47 4.53
C LYS A 351 3.67 -13.70 4.66
N TYR A 352 3.66 -12.39 4.44
CA TYR A 352 4.86 -11.55 4.48
C TYR A 352 5.18 -11.00 5.88
N GLY A 353 4.39 -11.36 6.89
CA GLY A 353 4.70 -11.17 8.30
C GLY A 353 4.57 -12.49 9.06
N ASP A 354 5.52 -12.77 9.96
CA ASP A 354 5.38 -13.90 10.90
C ASP A 354 4.18 -13.64 11.82
N VAL A 355 4.02 -12.40 12.28
CA VAL A 355 2.85 -11.88 12.97
C VAL A 355 2.22 -10.74 12.16
N VAL A 356 0.90 -10.71 12.10
CA VAL A 356 0.15 -9.65 11.39
C VAL A 356 -0.69 -8.86 12.38
N ILE A 357 -0.48 -7.55 12.41
CA ILE A 357 -1.22 -6.62 13.27
C ILE A 357 -2.15 -5.77 12.41
N PHE A 358 -3.44 -5.93 12.61
CA PHE A 358 -4.49 -5.14 11.97
C PHE A 358 -4.91 -4.01 12.89
N MET A 359 -4.73 -2.75 12.47
CA MET A 359 -5.11 -1.59 13.24
C MET A 359 -6.19 -0.79 12.53
N SER A 360 -7.22 -0.41 13.26
CA SER A 360 -8.25 0.50 12.73
C SER A 360 -9.02 1.18 13.86
N ALA A 361 -9.62 2.31 13.54
CA ALA A 361 -10.58 2.95 14.44
C ALA A 361 -11.93 2.21 14.48
N THR A 362 -12.26 1.44 13.45
CA THR A 362 -13.59 0.81 13.29
C THR A 362 -13.46 -0.53 12.58
N ILE A 363 -13.42 -1.61 13.33
CA ILE A 363 -13.47 -2.99 12.77
C ILE A 363 -14.91 -3.53 12.79
N LEU A 364 -15.80 -2.96 13.60
CA LEU A 364 -17.19 -3.33 13.84
C LEU A 364 -17.34 -4.75 14.42
N SER A 365 -16.98 -5.78 13.67
CA SER A 365 -17.03 -7.18 14.10
C SER A 365 -15.73 -7.91 13.75
N HIS A 366 -14.87 -8.11 14.73
CA HIS A 366 -13.62 -8.86 14.54
C HIS A 366 -13.85 -10.29 14.04
N LYS A 367 -14.97 -10.93 14.43
CA LYS A 367 -15.33 -12.29 13.96
C LYS A 367 -15.63 -12.31 12.46
N MET A 368 -16.40 -11.33 11.97
CA MET A 368 -16.70 -11.24 10.54
C MET A 368 -15.44 -10.82 9.75
N PHE A 369 -14.68 -9.86 10.25
CA PHE A 369 -13.41 -9.45 9.67
C PHE A 369 -12.43 -10.63 9.50
N SER A 370 -12.25 -11.43 10.57
CA SER A 370 -11.43 -12.63 10.54
C SER A 370 -11.94 -13.66 9.51
N LYS A 371 -13.26 -13.87 9.46
CA LYS A 371 -13.89 -14.80 8.51
C LYS A 371 -13.67 -14.36 7.05
N TRP A 372 -13.80 -13.07 6.74
CA TRP A 372 -13.61 -12.56 5.38
C TRP A 372 -12.17 -12.65 4.91
N LEU A 373 -11.22 -12.48 5.81
CA LEU A 373 -9.80 -12.65 5.51
C LEU A 373 -9.31 -14.10 5.64
N GLY A 374 -10.16 -15.03 6.11
CA GLY A 374 -9.81 -16.43 6.27
C GLY A 374 -8.84 -16.70 7.40
N LEU A 375 -8.85 -15.87 8.45
CA LEU A 375 -7.98 -16.05 9.61
C LEU A 375 -8.47 -17.22 10.46
N ASN A 376 -7.54 -18.03 10.97
CA ASN A 376 -7.85 -19.09 11.94
C ASN A 376 -8.27 -18.45 13.28
N PRO A 377 -9.50 -18.66 13.77
CA PRO A 377 -9.97 -18.02 15.00
C PRO A 377 -9.12 -18.31 16.24
N ASN A 378 -8.43 -19.46 16.28
CA ASN A 378 -7.56 -19.84 17.40
C ASN A 378 -6.22 -19.07 17.41
N GLU A 379 -5.88 -18.40 16.33
CA GLU A 379 -4.65 -17.62 16.17
C GLU A 379 -4.92 -16.12 16.21
N VAL A 380 -6.18 -15.70 16.48
CA VAL A 380 -6.61 -14.30 16.50
C VAL A 380 -6.75 -13.79 17.92
N TYR A 381 -6.06 -12.72 18.24
CA TYR A 381 -6.25 -11.93 19.46
C TYR A 381 -6.90 -10.59 19.11
N HIS A 382 -7.92 -10.18 19.87
CA HIS A 382 -8.67 -8.94 19.60
C HIS A 382 -8.63 -7.99 20.80
N ILE A 383 -8.14 -6.80 20.57
CA ILE A 383 -8.09 -5.69 21.52
C ILE A 383 -9.04 -4.60 21.05
N LYS A 384 -9.94 -4.17 21.92
CA LYS A 384 -10.82 -3.04 21.66
C LYS A 384 -10.62 -1.95 22.70
N VAL A 385 -10.28 -0.76 22.21
CA VAL A 385 -10.03 0.40 23.06
C VAL A 385 -10.98 1.53 22.66
N ASP A 386 -11.69 2.06 23.65
CA ASP A 386 -12.57 3.19 23.42
C ASP A 386 -11.79 4.47 23.08
N SER A 387 -12.44 5.37 22.34
CA SER A 387 -11.85 6.67 22.02
C SER A 387 -11.59 7.48 23.31
N PRO A 388 -10.42 8.12 23.44
CA PRO A 388 -10.09 8.99 24.57
C PRO A 388 -10.98 10.25 24.64
N PHE A 389 -11.69 10.57 23.58
CA PHE A 389 -12.62 11.69 23.54
C PHE A 389 -13.99 11.26 24.09
N SER A 390 -14.47 11.95 25.13
CA SER A 390 -15.81 11.71 25.68
C SER A 390 -16.91 11.95 24.62
N LYS A 391 -18.04 11.28 24.76
CA LYS A 391 -19.18 11.41 23.83
C LYS A 391 -19.73 12.84 23.78
N GLU A 392 -19.67 13.55 24.90
CA GLU A 392 -20.10 14.94 25.04
C GLU A 392 -19.23 15.92 24.21
N LYS A 393 -17.95 15.59 24.02
CA LYS A 393 -16.98 16.39 23.23
C LYS A 393 -17.05 16.10 21.72
N ARG A 394 -17.89 15.17 21.28
CA ARG A 394 -18.05 14.80 19.86
C ARG A 394 -19.53 14.65 19.48
N PRO A 395 -20.35 15.70 19.71
CA PRO A 395 -21.75 15.64 19.35
C PRO A 395 -21.92 15.51 17.84
N ILE A 396 -22.87 14.68 17.42
CA ILE A 396 -23.32 14.63 16.03
C ILE A 396 -24.47 15.60 15.88
N ILE A 397 -24.26 16.67 15.11
CA ILE A 397 -25.27 17.67 14.82
C ILE A 397 -25.81 17.40 13.41
N LEU A 398 -27.13 17.15 13.31
CA LEU A 398 -27.80 16.96 12.04
C LEU A 398 -28.43 18.29 11.61
N ASP A 399 -27.83 18.92 10.60
CA ASP A 399 -28.40 20.10 9.93
C ASP A 399 -28.40 19.84 8.42
N LEU A 400 -29.58 19.58 7.87
CA LEU A 400 -29.76 19.05 6.52
C LEU A 400 -30.02 20.18 5.51
N ALA A 401 -29.01 20.54 4.73
CA ALA A 401 -29.14 21.52 3.65
C ALA A 401 -29.81 20.95 2.37
N GLY A 402 -29.69 19.63 2.14
CA GLY A 402 -30.24 18.93 0.98
C GLY A 402 -29.31 17.85 0.43
N LYS A 403 -29.65 17.29 -0.74
CA LYS A 403 -28.84 16.25 -1.40
C LYS A 403 -27.58 16.84 -2.07
N MET A 404 -26.40 16.34 -1.73
CA MET A 404 -25.10 16.72 -2.31
C MET A 404 -24.71 15.82 -3.49
N SER A 405 -25.67 15.42 -4.33
CA SER A 405 -25.39 14.68 -5.57
C SER A 405 -24.91 15.63 -6.69
N ALA A 406 -24.15 15.10 -7.67
CA ALA A 406 -23.63 15.87 -8.80
C ALA A 406 -24.71 16.74 -9.50
N ASN A 407 -25.94 16.22 -9.62
CA ASN A 407 -27.06 16.92 -10.27
C ASN A 407 -27.72 17.99 -9.37
N ARG A 408 -27.48 17.98 -8.05
CA ARG A 408 -28.14 18.88 -7.09
C ARG A 408 -27.18 19.75 -6.28
N ILE A 409 -25.88 19.58 -6.46
CA ILE A 409 -24.88 20.33 -5.71
C ILE A 409 -25.00 21.85 -5.91
N LYS A 410 -25.35 22.28 -7.13
CA LYS A 410 -25.53 23.72 -7.45
C LYS A 410 -26.66 24.37 -6.63
N ASP A 411 -27.72 23.61 -6.31
CA ASP A 411 -28.87 24.07 -5.53
C ASP A 411 -28.64 23.93 -4.03
N THR A 412 -27.84 22.95 -3.63
CA THR A 412 -27.62 22.60 -2.21
C THR A 412 -26.43 23.36 -1.61
N ALA A 413 -25.35 23.58 -2.37
CA ALA A 413 -24.16 24.28 -1.87
C ALA A 413 -24.47 25.69 -1.31
N PRO A 414 -25.28 26.55 -1.97
CA PRO A 414 -25.65 27.86 -1.42
C PRO A 414 -26.39 27.76 -0.06
N LYS A 415 -27.11 26.67 0.19
CA LYS A 415 -27.81 26.42 1.47
C LYS A 415 -26.88 25.89 2.54
N THR A 416 -25.82 25.21 2.15
CA THR A 416 -24.81 24.65 3.07
C THR A 416 -23.88 25.74 3.63
N ILE A 417 -23.54 26.75 2.82
CA ILE A 417 -22.61 27.83 3.21
C ILE A 417 -23.05 28.57 4.48
N PRO A 418 -24.30 29.04 4.62
CA PRO A 418 -24.75 29.70 5.85
C PRO A 418 -24.69 28.81 7.09
N ILE A 419 -24.96 27.50 6.92
CA ILE A 419 -24.86 26.51 8.01
C ILE A 419 -23.41 26.40 8.48
N LEU A 420 -22.46 26.29 7.55
CA LEU A 420 -21.03 26.26 7.86
C LEU A 420 -20.56 27.54 8.53
N GLN A 421 -20.98 28.73 8.05
CA GLN A 421 -20.67 30.01 8.67
C GLN A 421 -21.15 30.08 10.12
N LYS A 422 -22.39 29.67 10.39
CA LYS A 422 -22.96 29.60 11.74
C LYS A 422 -22.17 28.66 12.67
N ILE A 423 -21.73 27.50 12.14
CA ILE A 423 -20.88 26.55 12.90
C ILE A 423 -19.54 27.20 13.23
N LEU A 424 -18.87 27.82 12.24
CA LEU A 424 -17.58 28.49 12.44
C LEU A 424 -17.65 29.64 13.43
N GLU A 425 -18.73 30.46 13.39
CA GLU A 425 -18.94 31.55 14.33
C GLU A 425 -19.15 31.07 15.78
N LYS A 426 -19.81 29.91 15.94
CA LYS A 426 -20.06 29.32 17.26
C LYS A 426 -18.80 28.68 17.87
N HIS A 427 -17.83 28.27 17.08
CA HIS A 427 -16.64 27.52 17.52
C HIS A 427 -15.33 28.29 17.28
N LYS A 428 -15.40 29.60 17.10
CA LYS A 428 -14.25 30.51 17.25
C LYS A 428 -13.84 30.53 18.70
#